data_78279a2fe1eed4b11685b00736e04bb6
#
_entry.id   78279a2fe1eed4b11685b00736e04bb6
#
_cell.length_a   1.000
_cell.length_b   1.000
_cell.length_c   1.000
_cell.angle_alpha   90.00
_cell.angle_beta   90.00
_cell.angle_gamma   90.00
#
_symmetry.space_group_name_H-M   'P 1'
#
loop_
_entity.id
_entity.type
_entity.pdbx_description
1 polymer ?
#
loop_
_entity_poly.entity_id
_entity_poly.type
_entity_poly.pdbx_seq_one_letter_code
_entity_poly.pdbx_strand_id
1 'polypeptide(L)'
;VVMPTGEIWNGLRRLKKDNTGYDLRDLFIGAEGTLGIITGAVLKLFPQPVGHQVALAGLASPADALRLFEKASMLCGTALTGFELMPRLGIEFTTRHIDGVRDPLAEPHPWYALIDISTSDSAETAETMIEALLEWGLEAELVRDAVIASSVAQQKALWHMRESMSDAQKPEGGSIKHDVSVPVSSIPAFMDEAERAVLAAIPGARICAFGHLGDGNIHYNISQPVGADMAAFLARWHEINEIVHGIVISMNGSISAEHGIGQLKRDELARIRPEIEIDLMRRIKRAFDPANIMNPDKVITVT
;
A
#
# COMPACT_ATOMS: atom_id res chain seq x y z
N VAL A 1 16.42 -13.03 -18.05
CA VAL A 1 17.29 -12.48 -17.00
C VAL A 1 18.75 -12.55 -17.45
N VAL A 2 19.50 -11.47 -17.25
CA VAL A 2 20.96 -11.49 -17.36
C VAL A 2 21.54 -11.85 -16.00
N MET A 3 22.31 -12.93 -15.96
CA MET A 3 22.95 -13.46 -14.76
C MET A 3 24.22 -12.69 -14.41
N PRO A 4 24.72 -12.73 -13.17
CA PRO A 4 26.00 -12.13 -12.78
C PRO A 4 27.21 -12.62 -13.62
N THR A 5 27.12 -13.84 -14.14
CA THR A 5 28.12 -14.44 -15.04
C THR A 5 28.10 -13.87 -16.47
N GLY A 6 27.10 -13.06 -16.83
CA GLY A 6 26.83 -12.59 -18.18
C GLY A 6 25.98 -13.55 -19.02
N GLU A 7 25.67 -14.73 -18.51
CA GLU A 7 24.77 -15.66 -19.20
C GLU A 7 23.36 -15.13 -19.23
N ILE A 8 22.61 -15.50 -20.27
CA ILE A 8 21.19 -15.12 -20.42
C ILE A 8 20.31 -16.33 -20.13
N TRP A 9 19.55 -16.26 -19.04
CA TRP A 9 18.51 -17.22 -18.78
C TRP A 9 17.19 -16.80 -19.46
N ASN A 10 16.74 -17.61 -20.44
CA ASN A 10 15.45 -17.43 -21.08
C ASN A 10 14.38 -18.24 -20.33
N GLY A 11 13.75 -17.61 -19.34
CA GLY A 11 12.65 -18.17 -18.58
C GLY A 11 11.26 -17.77 -19.08
N LEU A 12 11.15 -17.21 -20.30
CA LEU A 12 9.88 -16.75 -20.86
C LEU A 12 8.98 -17.92 -21.22
N ARG A 13 7.99 -18.22 -20.38
CA ARG A 13 7.02 -19.29 -20.58
C ARG A 13 5.60 -18.72 -20.58
N ARG A 14 4.74 -19.28 -21.47
CA ARG A 14 3.33 -18.88 -21.61
C ARG A 14 2.37 -19.91 -20.97
N LEU A 15 2.90 -20.81 -20.18
CA LEU A 15 2.12 -21.89 -19.56
C LEU A 15 1.34 -21.36 -18.36
N LYS A 16 0.07 -21.78 -18.22
CA LYS A 16 -0.74 -21.49 -17.03
C LYS A 16 -0.36 -22.36 -15.83
N LYS A 17 0.25 -23.55 -16.09
CA LYS A 17 0.72 -24.49 -15.08
C LYS A 17 2.07 -25.03 -15.55
N ASP A 18 3.09 -24.95 -14.69
CA ASP A 18 4.42 -25.51 -14.94
C ASP A 18 5.06 -25.87 -13.58
N ASN A 19 5.09 -27.15 -13.26
CA ASN A 19 5.75 -27.70 -12.07
C ASN A 19 7.04 -28.46 -12.44
N THR A 20 7.70 -28.08 -13.53
CA THR A 20 8.94 -28.72 -14.00
C THR A 20 10.15 -28.12 -13.28
N GLY A 21 10.38 -28.55 -12.05
CA GLY A 21 11.47 -28.07 -11.19
C GLY A 21 11.07 -26.93 -10.26
N TYR A 22 12.05 -26.25 -9.67
CA TYR A 22 11.83 -25.07 -8.83
C TYR A 22 11.34 -23.87 -9.64
N ASP A 23 10.50 -23.01 -9.05
CA ASP A 23 10.13 -21.73 -9.68
C ASP A 23 11.28 -20.72 -9.58
N LEU A 24 12.16 -20.77 -10.58
CA LEU A 24 13.31 -19.87 -10.64
C LEU A 24 12.91 -18.41 -10.92
N ARG A 25 11.76 -18.19 -11.57
CA ARG A 25 11.25 -16.86 -11.87
C ARG A 25 11.01 -16.07 -10.57
N ASP A 26 10.41 -16.68 -9.59
CA ASP A 26 10.05 -16.03 -8.33
C ASP A 26 11.28 -15.77 -7.43
N LEU A 27 12.45 -16.31 -7.77
CA LEU A 27 13.72 -15.89 -7.14
C LEU A 27 14.18 -14.51 -7.61
N PHE A 28 13.85 -14.10 -8.84
CA PHE A 28 14.27 -12.81 -9.40
C PHE A 28 13.23 -11.71 -9.19
N ILE A 29 11.93 -12.07 -9.15
CA ILE A 29 10.85 -11.13 -8.86
C ILE A 29 10.94 -10.74 -7.38
N GLY A 30 11.05 -9.42 -7.12
CA GLY A 30 11.23 -8.90 -5.76
C GLY A 30 12.66 -8.99 -5.21
N ALA A 31 13.63 -9.51 -5.98
CA ALA A 31 15.04 -9.59 -5.56
C ALA A 31 15.80 -8.25 -5.59
N GLU A 32 15.16 -7.16 -5.92
CA GLU A 32 15.77 -5.81 -5.97
C GLU A 32 17.07 -5.74 -6.80
N GLY A 33 17.17 -6.54 -7.87
CA GLY A 33 18.35 -6.60 -8.73
C GLY A 33 19.58 -7.27 -8.11
N THR A 34 19.44 -7.93 -6.95
CA THR A 34 20.57 -8.56 -6.23
C THR A 34 20.98 -9.91 -6.80
N LEU A 35 20.15 -10.57 -7.60
CA LEU A 35 20.38 -11.90 -8.14
C LEU A 35 20.60 -11.91 -9.66
N GLY A 36 20.18 -10.86 -10.36
CA GLY A 36 20.25 -10.72 -11.81
C GLY A 36 19.43 -9.53 -12.29
N ILE A 37 19.48 -9.25 -13.61
CA ILE A 37 18.76 -8.16 -14.23
C ILE A 37 17.65 -8.73 -15.12
N ILE A 38 16.38 -8.44 -14.78
CA ILE A 38 15.23 -8.83 -15.59
C ILE A 38 15.19 -7.94 -16.83
N THR A 39 15.24 -8.55 -18.02
CA THR A 39 15.23 -7.85 -19.31
C THR A 39 13.99 -8.13 -20.14
N GLY A 40 13.19 -9.12 -19.76
CA GLY A 40 11.94 -9.46 -20.42
C GLY A 40 11.03 -10.23 -19.49
N ALA A 41 9.73 -10.09 -19.69
CA ALA A 41 8.71 -10.78 -18.89
C ALA A 41 7.52 -11.21 -19.77
N VAL A 42 6.88 -12.30 -19.39
CA VAL A 42 5.57 -12.71 -19.88
C VAL A 42 4.53 -12.26 -18.86
N LEU A 43 3.64 -11.35 -19.28
CA LEU A 43 2.60 -10.80 -18.42
C LEU A 43 1.30 -11.58 -18.61
N LYS A 44 0.61 -11.84 -17.49
CA LYS A 44 -0.75 -12.37 -17.51
C LYS A 44 -1.71 -11.25 -17.91
N LEU A 45 -2.56 -11.52 -18.90
CA LEU A 45 -3.60 -10.61 -19.34
C LEU A 45 -4.95 -11.05 -18.78
N PHE A 46 -5.80 -10.06 -18.51
CA PHE A 46 -7.18 -10.24 -18.13
C PHE A 46 -8.07 -9.62 -19.21
N PRO A 47 -9.33 -10.08 -19.37
CA PRO A 47 -10.30 -9.40 -20.21
C PRO A 47 -10.44 -7.92 -19.78
N GLN A 48 -10.60 -7.03 -20.76
CA GLN A 48 -10.87 -5.64 -20.44
C GLN A 48 -12.23 -5.54 -19.74
N PRO A 49 -12.31 -4.84 -18.58
CA PRO A 49 -13.60 -4.62 -17.92
C PRO A 49 -14.57 -3.87 -18.83
N VAL A 50 -15.83 -4.30 -18.83
CA VAL A 50 -16.93 -3.64 -19.55
C VAL A 50 -17.69 -2.69 -18.63
N GLY A 51 -17.94 -3.13 -17.39
CA GLY A 51 -18.52 -2.30 -16.32
C GLY A 51 -17.42 -1.78 -15.40
N HIS A 52 -17.47 -0.49 -15.09
CA HIS A 52 -16.54 0.15 -14.16
C HIS A 52 -17.26 1.25 -13.39
N GLN A 53 -17.24 1.15 -12.05
CA GLN A 53 -17.79 2.15 -11.15
C GLN A 53 -16.86 2.47 -10.00
N VAL A 54 -16.83 3.75 -9.67
CA VAL A 54 -16.01 4.28 -8.55
C VAL A 54 -16.90 5.11 -7.64
N ALA A 55 -16.78 4.88 -6.35
CA ALA A 55 -17.47 5.65 -5.33
C ALA A 55 -16.52 6.10 -4.22
N LEU A 56 -16.87 7.19 -3.56
CA LEU A 56 -16.24 7.63 -2.33
C LEU A 56 -17.29 7.62 -1.21
N ALA A 57 -16.98 6.96 -0.12
CA ALA A 57 -17.82 6.88 1.08
C ALA A 57 -17.15 7.58 2.27
N GLY A 58 -17.88 8.41 2.99
CA GLY A 58 -17.48 9.02 4.25
C GLY A 58 -17.80 8.12 5.44
N LEU A 59 -16.82 7.90 6.32
CA LEU A 59 -16.84 6.94 7.42
C LEU A 59 -16.41 7.59 8.74
N ALA A 60 -16.81 7.00 9.86
CA ALA A 60 -16.38 7.49 11.17
C ALA A 60 -15.02 6.90 11.62
N SER A 61 -14.65 5.70 11.17
CA SER A 61 -13.46 5.00 11.67
C SER A 61 -12.88 4.01 10.65
N PRO A 62 -11.60 3.59 10.81
CA PRO A 62 -11.04 2.46 10.06
C PRO A 62 -11.76 1.14 10.31
N ALA A 63 -12.38 0.96 11.48
CA ALA A 63 -13.19 -0.21 11.78
C ALA A 63 -14.47 -0.27 10.93
N ASP A 64 -15.11 0.87 10.67
CA ASP A 64 -16.25 0.95 9.77
C ASP A 64 -15.82 0.65 8.33
N ALA A 65 -14.64 1.14 7.91
CA ALA A 65 -14.07 0.83 6.61
C ALA A 65 -13.81 -0.67 6.44
N LEU A 66 -13.28 -1.35 7.46
CA LEU A 66 -13.06 -2.79 7.44
C LEU A 66 -14.37 -3.57 7.27
N ARG A 67 -15.40 -3.22 8.03
CA ARG A 67 -16.72 -3.86 7.91
C ARG A 67 -17.35 -3.63 6.53
N LEU A 68 -17.21 -2.43 5.98
CA LEU A 68 -17.67 -2.13 4.62
C LEU A 68 -16.90 -2.93 3.57
N PHE A 69 -15.57 -3.08 3.73
CA PHE A 69 -14.73 -3.91 2.88
C PHE A 69 -15.11 -5.40 2.93
N GLU A 70 -15.38 -5.95 4.12
CA GLU A 70 -15.86 -7.32 4.26
C GLU A 70 -17.15 -7.54 3.46
N LYS A 71 -18.11 -6.61 3.56
CA LYS A 71 -19.34 -6.66 2.77
C LYS A 71 -19.07 -6.51 1.27
N ALA A 72 -18.20 -5.59 0.86
CA ALA A 72 -17.82 -5.39 -0.53
C ALA A 72 -17.19 -6.67 -1.13
N SER A 73 -16.30 -7.31 -0.37
CA SER A 73 -15.65 -8.57 -0.77
C SER A 73 -16.66 -9.71 -0.96
N MET A 74 -17.66 -9.80 -0.07
CA MET A 74 -18.73 -10.80 -0.18
C MET A 74 -19.67 -10.53 -1.37
N LEU A 75 -19.98 -9.27 -1.63
CA LEU A 75 -20.98 -8.87 -2.64
C LEU A 75 -20.39 -8.84 -4.03
N CYS A 76 -19.18 -8.29 -4.17
CA CYS A 76 -18.55 -8.03 -5.47
C CYS A 76 -17.53 -9.13 -5.87
N GLY A 77 -16.99 -9.89 -4.90
CA GLY A 77 -15.99 -10.92 -5.16
C GLY A 77 -14.80 -10.35 -5.95
N THR A 78 -14.48 -10.98 -7.09
CA THR A 78 -13.36 -10.57 -7.96
C THR A 78 -13.62 -9.28 -8.75
N ALA A 79 -14.83 -8.73 -8.72
CA ALA A 79 -15.14 -7.45 -9.34
C ALA A 79 -14.73 -6.26 -8.44
N LEU A 80 -14.46 -6.48 -7.14
CA LEU A 80 -13.85 -5.47 -6.29
C LEU A 80 -12.38 -5.34 -6.66
N THR A 81 -12.02 -4.26 -7.36
CA THR A 81 -10.67 -4.02 -7.90
C THR A 81 -9.88 -2.98 -7.13
N GLY A 82 -10.53 -2.21 -6.27
CA GLY A 82 -9.89 -1.26 -5.38
C GLY A 82 -10.74 -0.98 -4.14
N PHE A 83 -10.06 -0.88 -2.99
CA PHE A 83 -10.67 -0.43 -1.74
C PHE A 83 -9.62 0.33 -0.91
N GLU A 84 -9.65 1.66 -1.04
CA GLU A 84 -8.65 2.54 -0.47
C GLU A 84 -9.16 3.20 0.80
N LEU A 85 -8.37 3.13 1.88
CA LEU A 85 -8.62 3.87 3.11
C LEU A 85 -7.90 5.21 3.07
N MET A 86 -8.60 6.30 3.40
CA MET A 86 -8.04 7.65 3.37
C MET A 86 -8.47 8.45 4.60
N PRO A 87 -7.56 9.17 5.28
CA PRO A 87 -7.90 10.04 6.40
C PRO A 87 -8.38 11.41 5.92
N ARG A 88 -9.13 12.13 6.74
CA ARG A 88 -9.53 13.52 6.50
C ARG A 88 -8.34 14.41 6.15
N LEU A 89 -7.24 14.27 6.87
CA LEU A 89 -6.03 15.05 6.63
C LEU A 89 -5.48 14.89 5.21
N GLY A 90 -5.58 13.67 4.63
CA GLY A 90 -5.19 13.42 3.24
C GLY A 90 -6.04 14.17 2.24
N ILE A 91 -7.37 14.24 2.47
CA ILE A 91 -8.29 15.03 1.65
C ILE A 91 -7.96 16.52 1.76
N GLU A 92 -7.68 17.02 2.96
CA GLU A 92 -7.32 18.42 3.18
C GLU A 92 -6.01 18.81 2.49
N PHE A 93 -5.01 17.96 2.54
CA PHE A 93 -3.75 18.21 1.85
C PHE A 93 -3.92 18.22 0.33
N THR A 94 -4.64 17.28 -0.22
CA THR A 94 -4.87 17.21 -1.68
C THR A 94 -5.71 18.38 -2.18
N THR A 95 -6.77 18.74 -1.48
CA THR A 95 -7.61 19.88 -1.87
C THR A 95 -6.89 21.23 -1.75
N ARG A 96 -5.89 21.33 -0.86
CA ARG A 96 -5.08 22.56 -0.65
C ARG A 96 -3.95 22.72 -1.65
N HIS A 97 -3.31 21.61 -2.04
CA HIS A 97 -2.02 21.65 -2.74
C HIS A 97 -2.03 21.06 -4.15
N ILE A 98 -3.10 20.40 -4.56
CA ILE A 98 -3.21 19.79 -5.88
C ILE A 98 -4.25 20.52 -6.71
N ASP A 99 -3.83 21.09 -7.82
CA ASP A 99 -4.70 21.86 -8.69
C ASP A 99 -5.86 21.01 -9.23
N GLY A 100 -7.07 21.55 -9.14
CA GLY A 100 -8.27 20.93 -9.66
C GLY A 100 -8.89 19.85 -8.76
N VAL A 101 -8.24 19.45 -7.66
CA VAL A 101 -8.81 18.54 -6.67
C VAL A 101 -9.81 19.29 -5.78
N ARG A 102 -10.96 18.68 -5.55
CA ARG A 102 -12.02 19.20 -4.67
C ARG A 102 -12.52 18.07 -3.77
N ASP A 103 -12.96 18.43 -2.57
CA ASP A 103 -13.67 17.48 -1.71
C ASP A 103 -15.00 17.11 -2.40
N PRO A 104 -15.25 15.83 -2.70
CA PRO A 104 -16.45 15.44 -3.40
C PRO A 104 -17.68 15.30 -2.50
N LEU A 105 -17.49 15.26 -1.16
CA LEU A 105 -18.57 15.22 -0.19
C LEU A 105 -18.84 16.61 0.41
N ALA A 106 -20.11 16.89 0.73
CA ALA A 106 -20.53 18.18 1.26
C ALA A 106 -19.99 18.44 2.67
N GLU A 107 -19.98 17.39 3.50
CA GLU A 107 -19.54 17.47 4.88
C GLU A 107 -18.22 16.70 5.07
N PRO A 108 -17.33 17.17 5.94
CA PRO A 108 -16.09 16.47 6.24
C PRO A 108 -16.34 15.24 7.12
N HIS A 109 -15.68 14.13 6.78
CA HIS A 109 -15.69 12.91 7.59
C HIS A 109 -14.29 12.58 8.10
N PRO A 110 -14.14 11.88 9.24
CA PRO A 110 -12.83 11.50 9.76
C PRO A 110 -12.05 10.59 8.80
N TRP A 111 -12.77 9.68 8.13
CA TRP A 111 -12.22 8.69 7.22
C TRP A 111 -13.05 8.57 5.95
N TYR A 112 -12.42 8.05 4.91
CA TYR A 112 -13.04 7.83 3.61
C TYR A 112 -12.61 6.47 3.05
N ALA A 113 -13.51 5.83 2.32
CA ALA A 113 -13.20 4.68 1.47
C ALA A 113 -13.43 5.05 0.01
N LEU A 114 -12.39 4.93 -0.83
CA LEU A 114 -12.54 4.93 -2.28
C LEU A 114 -12.72 3.48 -2.72
N ILE A 115 -13.83 3.22 -3.40
CA ILE A 115 -14.24 1.87 -3.80
C ILE A 115 -14.28 1.81 -5.33
N ASP A 116 -13.58 0.84 -5.90
CA ASP A 116 -13.52 0.60 -7.33
C ASP A 116 -14.05 -0.79 -7.66
N ILE A 117 -15.04 -0.85 -8.53
CA ILE A 117 -15.65 -2.10 -9.00
C ILE A 117 -15.48 -2.17 -10.52
N SER A 118 -14.81 -3.25 -10.98
CA SER A 118 -14.57 -3.53 -12.37
C SER A 118 -15.07 -4.93 -12.73
N THR A 119 -16.00 -5.04 -13.67
CA THR A 119 -16.57 -6.33 -14.11
C THR A 119 -16.47 -6.50 -15.62
N SER A 120 -16.34 -7.75 -16.07
CA SER A 120 -16.43 -8.13 -17.49
C SER A 120 -17.87 -8.39 -17.95
N ASP A 121 -18.86 -8.24 -17.07
CA ASP A 121 -20.27 -8.51 -17.36
C ASP A 121 -20.94 -7.31 -18.07
N SER A 122 -21.40 -6.29 -17.33
CA SER A 122 -22.00 -5.10 -17.90
C SER A 122 -21.76 -3.85 -17.05
N ALA A 123 -21.99 -2.66 -17.61
CA ALA A 123 -21.95 -1.41 -16.85
C ALA A 123 -23.04 -1.39 -15.76
N GLU A 124 -24.23 -1.88 -16.07
CA GLU A 124 -25.37 -1.98 -15.14
C GLU A 124 -25.05 -2.90 -13.94
N THR A 125 -24.30 -3.97 -14.18
CA THR A 125 -23.84 -4.87 -13.10
C THR A 125 -22.93 -4.14 -12.10
N ALA A 126 -21.97 -3.34 -12.60
CA ALA A 126 -21.10 -2.55 -11.74
C ALA A 126 -21.87 -1.48 -10.95
N GLU A 127 -22.84 -0.80 -11.59
CA GLU A 127 -23.74 0.16 -10.94
C GLU A 127 -24.55 -0.50 -9.84
N THR A 128 -25.22 -1.61 -10.14
CA THR A 128 -26.01 -2.35 -9.15
C THR A 128 -25.18 -2.80 -7.95
N MET A 129 -23.93 -3.25 -8.16
CA MET A 129 -23.06 -3.70 -7.09
C MET A 129 -22.65 -2.53 -6.17
N ILE A 130 -22.25 -1.37 -6.73
CA ILE A 130 -21.81 -0.23 -5.95
C ILE A 130 -22.98 0.38 -5.17
N GLU A 131 -24.16 0.49 -5.81
CA GLU A 131 -25.38 0.99 -5.16
C GLU A 131 -25.81 0.10 -4.01
N ALA A 132 -25.91 -1.21 -4.21
CA ALA A 132 -26.27 -2.16 -3.17
C ALA A 132 -25.29 -2.17 -2.00
N LEU A 133 -23.98 -1.99 -2.27
CA LEU A 133 -22.97 -1.89 -1.21
C LEU A 133 -23.16 -0.63 -0.37
N LEU A 134 -23.34 0.52 -1.03
CA LEU A 134 -23.51 1.80 -0.33
C LEU A 134 -24.84 1.89 0.42
N GLU A 135 -25.92 1.39 -0.17
CA GLU A 135 -27.24 1.29 0.50
C GLU A 135 -27.12 0.46 1.78
N TRP A 136 -26.52 -0.73 1.70
CA TRP A 136 -26.25 -1.54 2.88
C TRP A 136 -25.38 -0.80 3.91
N GLY A 137 -24.34 -0.09 3.45
CA GLY A 137 -23.45 0.67 4.34
C GLY A 137 -24.14 1.81 5.07
N LEU A 138 -25.10 2.50 4.42
CA LEU A 138 -25.94 3.53 5.00
C LEU A 138 -26.93 2.92 6.01
N GLU A 139 -27.61 1.83 5.65
CA GLU A 139 -28.54 1.12 6.55
C GLU A 139 -27.82 0.57 7.81
N ALA A 140 -26.61 0.10 7.66
CA ALA A 140 -25.76 -0.40 8.75
C ALA A 140 -25.10 0.74 9.57
N GLU A 141 -25.38 2.01 9.26
CA GLU A 141 -24.80 3.22 9.87
C GLU A 141 -23.26 3.29 9.81
N LEU A 142 -22.61 2.56 8.89
CA LEU A 142 -21.18 2.59 8.64
C LEU A 142 -20.81 3.77 7.74
N VAL A 143 -21.57 3.94 6.65
CA VAL A 143 -21.42 5.04 5.70
C VAL A 143 -22.28 6.21 6.19
N ARG A 144 -21.69 7.40 6.26
CA ARG A 144 -22.36 8.64 6.67
C ARG A 144 -22.84 9.43 5.48
N ASP A 145 -22.07 9.42 4.41
CA ASP A 145 -22.32 10.11 3.14
C ASP A 145 -21.57 9.36 2.04
N ALA A 146 -22.04 9.44 0.80
CA ALA A 146 -21.36 8.81 -0.32
C ALA A 146 -21.66 9.51 -1.64
N VAL A 147 -20.70 9.44 -2.56
CA VAL A 147 -20.88 9.85 -3.94
C VAL A 147 -20.43 8.74 -4.89
N ILE A 148 -21.27 8.45 -5.91
CA ILE A 148 -20.91 7.57 -7.00
C ILE A 148 -20.51 8.43 -8.20
N ALA A 149 -19.38 8.14 -8.83
CA ALA A 149 -18.94 8.86 -10.02
C ALA A 149 -19.89 8.59 -11.20
N SER A 150 -20.50 9.63 -11.72
CA SER A 150 -21.45 9.55 -12.86
C SER A 150 -20.77 9.63 -14.22
N SER A 151 -19.45 9.76 -14.28
CA SER A 151 -18.67 9.82 -15.51
C SER A 151 -17.23 9.35 -15.30
N VAL A 152 -16.59 8.93 -16.39
CA VAL A 152 -15.16 8.57 -16.40
C VAL A 152 -14.28 9.72 -15.90
N ALA A 153 -14.65 10.97 -16.14
CA ALA A 153 -13.92 12.13 -15.65
C ALA A 153 -13.99 12.22 -14.11
N GLN A 154 -15.14 11.94 -13.52
CA GLN A 154 -15.29 11.91 -12.06
C GLN A 154 -14.58 10.70 -11.45
N GLN A 155 -14.63 9.51 -12.06
CA GLN A 155 -13.86 8.35 -11.63
C GLN A 155 -12.37 8.67 -11.56
N LYS A 156 -11.82 9.27 -12.62
CA LYS A 156 -10.41 9.72 -12.65
C LYS A 156 -10.12 10.82 -11.63
N ALA A 157 -11.04 11.71 -11.34
CA ALA A 157 -10.85 12.76 -10.35
C ALA A 157 -10.76 12.20 -8.92
N LEU A 158 -11.59 11.19 -8.58
CA LEU A 158 -11.52 10.49 -7.30
C LEU A 158 -10.19 9.76 -7.13
N TRP A 159 -9.74 9.03 -8.15
CA TRP A 159 -8.43 8.37 -8.13
C TRP A 159 -7.27 9.36 -8.09
N HIS A 160 -7.33 10.45 -8.86
CA HIS A 160 -6.30 11.50 -8.84
C HIS A 160 -6.13 12.10 -7.44
N MET A 161 -7.23 12.33 -6.71
CA MET A 161 -7.17 12.77 -5.32
C MET A 161 -6.42 11.75 -4.44
N ARG A 162 -6.73 10.45 -4.57
CA ARG A 162 -6.07 9.38 -3.80
C ARG A 162 -4.59 9.26 -4.14
N GLU A 163 -4.26 9.21 -5.42
CA GLU A 163 -2.88 9.05 -5.92
C GLU A 163 -1.99 10.23 -5.55
N SER A 164 -2.55 11.43 -5.47
CA SER A 164 -1.82 12.67 -5.17
C SER A 164 -1.52 12.86 -3.68
N MET A 165 -2.02 12.02 -2.77
CA MET A 165 -1.85 12.20 -1.31
C MET A 165 -0.38 12.25 -0.89
N SER A 166 0.49 11.43 -1.49
CA SER A 166 1.93 11.44 -1.19
C SER A 166 2.60 12.75 -1.61
N ASP A 167 2.19 13.32 -2.74
CA ASP A 167 2.76 14.57 -3.27
C ASP A 167 2.22 15.78 -2.50
N ALA A 168 0.94 15.76 -2.14
CA ALA A 168 0.29 16.81 -1.37
C ALA A 168 0.89 17.03 0.03
N GLN A 169 1.63 16.06 0.56
CA GLN A 169 2.33 16.18 1.84
C GLN A 169 3.64 16.98 1.74
N LYS A 170 4.26 17.07 0.55
CA LYS A 170 5.57 17.75 0.37
C LYS A 170 5.56 19.22 0.81
N PRO A 171 4.57 20.04 0.43
CA PRO A 171 4.50 21.44 0.86
C PRO A 171 4.15 21.61 2.35
N GLU A 172 3.70 20.56 3.04
CA GLU A 172 3.38 20.59 4.46
C GLU A 172 4.61 20.48 5.40
N GLY A 173 5.80 20.31 4.82
CA GLY A 173 7.07 20.22 5.55
C GLY A 173 7.66 18.82 5.59
N GLY A 174 8.45 18.51 6.62
CA GLY A 174 9.06 17.20 6.80
C GLY A 174 8.03 16.09 6.97
N SER A 175 8.29 14.94 6.36
CA SER A 175 7.44 13.75 6.48
C SER A 175 8.30 12.50 6.70
N ILE A 176 7.97 11.72 7.73
CA ILE A 176 8.51 10.37 7.96
C ILE A 176 7.50 9.39 7.39
N LYS A 177 7.92 8.62 6.39
CA LYS A 177 7.02 7.79 5.60
C LYS A 177 7.30 6.31 5.84
N HIS A 178 6.25 5.55 6.05
CA HIS A 178 6.27 4.11 6.18
C HIS A 178 5.39 3.49 5.11
N ASP A 179 5.89 2.43 4.51
CA ASP A 179 5.15 1.53 3.63
C ASP A 179 5.12 0.17 4.30
N VAL A 180 4.06 -0.11 5.02
CA VAL A 180 3.93 -1.29 5.88
C VAL A 180 2.69 -2.09 5.53
N SER A 181 2.67 -3.36 5.89
CA SER A 181 1.45 -4.15 5.85
C SER A 181 1.21 -4.89 7.15
N VAL A 182 -0.06 -5.02 7.51
CA VAL A 182 -0.53 -5.84 8.63
C VAL A 182 -1.67 -6.74 8.15
N PRO A 183 -2.01 -7.84 8.86
CA PRO A 183 -3.22 -8.59 8.54
C PRO A 183 -4.41 -7.62 8.43
N VAL A 184 -5.23 -7.76 7.40
CA VAL A 184 -6.34 -6.83 7.09
C VAL A 184 -7.24 -6.57 8.31
N SER A 185 -7.54 -7.63 9.08
CA SER A 185 -8.32 -7.53 10.31
C SER A 185 -7.63 -6.73 11.43
N SER A 186 -6.32 -6.53 11.35
CA SER A 186 -5.54 -5.77 12.35
C SER A 186 -5.41 -4.30 12.02
N ILE A 187 -5.84 -3.84 10.83
CA ILE A 187 -5.69 -2.44 10.41
C ILE A 187 -6.26 -1.45 11.43
N PRO A 188 -7.50 -1.59 11.94
CA PRO A 188 -8.03 -0.62 12.90
C PRO A 188 -7.18 -0.54 14.16
N ALA A 189 -6.77 -1.68 14.72
CA ALA A 189 -5.94 -1.73 15.92
C ALA A 189 -4.54 -1.13 15.67
N PHE A 190 -3.94 -1.42 14.50
CA PHE A 190 -2.67 -0.83 14.08
C PHE A 190 -2.77 0.70 14.01
N MET A 191 -3.81 1.23 13.36
CA MET A 191 -4.00 2.67 13.23
C MET A 191 -4.10 3.35 14.60
N ASP A 192 -4.92 2.81 15.51
CA ASP A 192 -5.13 3.36 16.84
C ASP A 192 -3.86 3.28 17.72
N GLU A 193 -3.12 2.16 17.65
CA GLU A 193 -1.92 1.96 18.47
C GLU A 193 -0.77 2.82 17.96
N ALA A 194 -0.56 2.86 16.65
CA ALA A 194 0.49 3.66 16.02
C ALA A 194 0.24 5.16 16.23
N GLU A 195 -1.00 5.64 16.10
CA GLU A 195 -1.34 7.03 16.35
C GLU A 195 -1.02 7.43 17.79
N ARG A 196 -1.48 6.65 18.77
CA ARG A 196 -1.19 6.92 20.19
C ARG A 196 0.30 6.95 20.49
N ALA A 197 1.06 5.99 19.95
CA ALA A 197 2.50 5.89 20.21
C ALA A 197 3.27 7.05 19.54
N VAL A 198 2.92 7.40 18.31
CA VAL A 198 3.56 8.52 17.59
C VAL A 198 3.23 9.86 18.23
N LEU A 199 1.97 10.09 18.62
CA LEU A 199 1.59 11.35 19.30
C LEU A 199 2.17 11.48 20.70
N ALA A 200 2.42 10.38 21.39
CA ALA A 200 3.15 10.38 22.66
C ALA A 200 4.64 10.75 22.45
N ALA A 201 5.25 10.28 21.37
CA ALA A 201 6.63 10.61 21.03
C ALA A 201 6.76 12.04 20.45
N ILE A 202 5.88 12.44 19.54
CA ILE A 202 5.88 13.76 18.89
C ILE A 202 4.51 14.40 19.06
N PRO A 203 4.25 15.12 20.15
CA PRO A 203 3.02 15.86 20.32
C PRO A 203 2.77 16.84 19.18
N GLY A 204 1.57 16.80 18.58
CA GLY A 204 1.19 17.65 17.45
C GLY A 204 1.67 17.15 16.08
N ALA A 205 2.28 15.98 15.99
CA ALA A 205 2.52 15.32 14.70
C ALA A 205 1.18 15.12 13.96
N ARG A 206 1.21 15.24 12.63
CA ARG A 206 0.03 15.14 11.79
C ARG A 206 0.09 13.84 11.00
N ILE A 207 -0.78 12.89 11.34
CA ILE A 207 -0.76 11.54 10.76
C ILE A 207 -1.64 11.52 9.51
N CYS A 208 -1.02 11.23 8.36
CA CYS A 208 -1.68 11.05 7.07
C CYS A 208 -1.47 9.60 6.63
N ALA A 209 -2.21 8.68 7.26
CA ALA A 209 -2.13 7.27 7.00
C ALA A 209 -3.25 6.85 6.03
N PHE A 210 -2.89 6.34 4.87
CA PHE A 210 -3.79 5.90 3.81
C PHE A 210 -3.25 4.64 3.15
N GLY A 211 -4.07 3.90 2.42
CA GLY A 211 -3.55 2.72 1.70
C GLY A 211 -4.61 1.75 1.23
N HIS A 212 -4.11 0.63 0.69
CA HIS A 212 -4.89 -0.45 0.12
C HIS A 212 -5.44 -1.33 1.26
N LEU A 213 -6.64 -1.00 1.76
CA LEU A 213 -7.22 -1.75 2.87
C LEU A 213 -7.39 -3.22 2.53
N GLY A 214 -7.68 -3.53 1.25
CA GLY A 214 -7.96 -4.87 0.78
C GLY A 214 -6.82 -5.88 0.93
N ASP A 215 -5.56 -5.43 0.93
CA ASP A 215 -4.38 -6.29 1.09
C ASP A 215 -3.54 -5.96 2.34
N GLY A 216 -4.02 -5.04 3.15
CA GLY A 216 -3.37 -4.71 4.43
C GLY A 216 -2.24 -3.70 4.32
N ASN A 217 -1.97 -3.15 3.13
CA ASN A 217 -0.91 -2.16 2.93
C ASN A 217 -1.35 -0.76 3.36
N ILE A 218 -0.58 -0.17 4.25
CA ILE A 218 -0.79 1.18 4.78
C ILE A 218 0.48 2.03 4.59
N HIS A 219 0.34 3.12 3.86
CA HIS A 219 1.30 4.20 3.83
C HIS A 219 1.11 5.06 5.08
N TYR A 220 1.75 4.66 6.17
CA TYR A 220 1.65 5.34 7.45
C TYR A 220 2.60 6.53 7.49
N ASN A 221 2.14 7.66 6.97
CA ASN A 221 2.94 8.87 6.81
C ASN A 221 2.68 9.85 7.97
N ILE A 222 3.76 10.40 8.52
CA ILE A 222 3.73 11.32 9.64
C ILE A 222 4.34 12.63 9.18
N SER A 223 3.53 13.69 9.10
CA SER A 223 3.99 15.03 8.81
C SER A 223 4.34 15.77 10.12
N GLN A 224 5.35 16.64 10.06
CA GLN A 224 5.77 17.45 11.20
C GLN A 224 4.62 18.27 11.81
N PRO A 225 4.70 18.62 13.10
CA PRO A 225 3.80 19.61 13.70
C PRO A 225 3.89 20.95 12.94
N VAL A 226 2.79 21.67 12.88
CA VAL A 226 2.75 23.00 12.20
C VAL A 226 3.77 23.95 12.85
N GLY A 227 4.63 24.54 12.02
CA GLY A 227 5.67 25.47 12.47
C GLY A 227 6.90 24.83 13.12
N ALA A 228 6.98 23.49 13.18
CA ALA A 228 8.15 22.79 13.70
C ALA A 228 9.36 22.93 12.74
N ASP A 229 10.57 22.86 13.29
CA ASP A 229 11.79 22.77 12.51
C ASP A 229 11.87 21.40 11.79
N MET A 230 11.98 21.45 10.47
CA MET A 230 11.98 20.25 9.61
C MET A 230 13.20 19.36 9.88
N ALA A 231 14.38 19.95 10.10
CA ALA A 231 15.60 19.16 10.30
C ALA A 231 15.55 18.43 11.65
N ALA A 232 15.09 19.11 12.71
CA ALA A 232 14.90 18.51 14.03
C ALA A 232 13.86 17.38 13.99
N PHE A 233 12.76 17.55 13.24
CA PHE A 233 11.75 16.52 13.05
C PHE A 233 12.33 15.29 12.31
N LEU A 234 13.00 15.49 11.19
CA LEU A 234 13.58 14.41 10.40
C LEU A 234 14.73 13.70 11.10
N ALA A 235 15.45 14.35 12.03
CA ALA A 235 16.45 13.71 12.88
C ALA A 235 15.87 12.60 13.77
N ARG A 236 14.57 12.61 14.04
CA ARG A 236 13.85 11.56 14.78
C ARG A 236 13.40 10.38 13.94
N TRP A 237 13.81 10.30 12.66
CA TRP A 237 13.38 9.28 11.72
C TRP A 237 13.59 7.84 12.25
N HIS A 238 14.75 7.56 12.84
CA HIS A 238 15.04 6.23 13.38
C HIS A 238 14.14 5.86 14.56
N GLU A 239 13.94 6.78 15.50
CA GLU A 239 13.07 6.58 16.66
C GLU A 239 11.62 6.28 16.24
N ILE A 240 11.10 7.05 15.29
CA ILE A 240 9.73 6.86 14.81
C ILE A 240 9.59 5.56 14.02
N ASN A 241 10.58 5.20 13.21
CA ASN A 241 10.56 3.90 12.53
C ASN A 241 10.57 2.74 13.56
N GLU A 242 11.35 2.81 14.61
CA GLU A 242 11.35 1.77 15.66
C GLU A 242 9.98 1.64 16.34
N ILE A 243 9.28 2.74 16.57
CA ILE A 243 7.93 2.74 17.15
C ILE A 243 6.96 2.07 16.18
N VAL A 244 6.85 2.57 14.95
CA VAL A 244 5.85 2.10 13.98
C VAL A 244 6.15 0.66 13.56
N HIS A 245 7.39 0.35 13.20
CA HIS A 245 7.78 -1.01 12.80
C HIS A 245 7.66 -2.01 13.95
N GLY A 246 7.94 -1.59 15.19
CA GLY A 246 7.73 -2.43 16.38
C GLY A 246 6.27 -2.88 16.52
N ILE A 247 5.31 -1.97 16.31
CA ILE A 247 3.88 -2.27 16.31
C ILE A 247 3.52 -3.22 15.15
N VAL A 248 4.00 -2.93 13.94
CA VAL A 248 3.79 -3.78 12.77
C VAL A 248 4.25 -5.21 13.02
N ILE A 249 5.45 -5.38 13.56
CA ILE A 249 6.03 -6.70 13.85
C ILE A 249 5.22 -7.43 14.92
N SER A 250 4.77 -6.72 15.98
CA SER A 250 3.94 -7.32 17.04
C SER A 250 2.61 -7.87 16.50
N MET A 251 2.12 -7.33 15.39
CA MET A 251 0.92 -7.78 14.68
C MET A 251 1.20 -8.78 13.54
N ASN A 252 2.41 -9.36 13.48
CA ASN A 252 2.86 -10.24 12.39
C ASN A 252 2.82 -9.58 11.00
N GLY A 253 3.06 -8.28 10.93
CA GLY A 253 3.09 -7.51 9.70
C GLY A 253 4.47 -7.47 9.04
N SER A 254 4.56 -6.68 7.97
CA SER A 254 5.79 -6.40 7.21
C SER A 254 6.16 -4.93 7.28
N ILE A 255 7.43 -4.64 7.47
CA ILE A 255 7.98 -3.27 7.47
C ILE A 255 8.21 -2.73 6.06
N SER A 256 7.93 -3.51 5.03
CA SER A 256 8.01 -3.10 3.63
C SER A 256 6.98 -3.88 2.82
N ALA A 257 5.88 -3.23 2.45
CA ALA A 257 4.80 -3.84 1.69
C ALA A 257 5.12 -3.85 0.19
N GLU A 258 5.47 -2.71 -0.39
CA GLU A 258 5.69 -2.53 -1.83
C GLU A 258 7.10 -2.04 -2.18
N HIS A 259 7.73 -1.21 -1.32
CA HIS A 259 8.97 -0.48 -1.64
C HIS A 259 10.24 -1.33 -1.62
N GLY A 260 10.21 -2.51 -0.99
CA GLY A 260 11.40 -3.33 -0.76
C GLY A 260 12.24 -2.86 0.45
N ILE A 261 13.32 -3.57 0.70
CA ILE A 261 14.23 -3.35 1.84
C ILE A 261 15.33 -2.34 1.49
N GLY A 262 15.88 -2.48 0.29
CA GLY A 262 16.98 -1.64 -0.18
C GLY A 262 18.19 -1.67 0.74
N GLN A 263 18.79 -0.49 0.94
CA GLN A 263 19.90 -0.28 1.86
C GLN A 263 19.44 0.19 3.25
N LEU A 264 18.37 0.98 3.28
CA LEU A 264 17.92 1.66 4.51
C LEU A 264 17.35 0.70 5.56
N LYS A 265 16.62 -0.33 5.13
CA LYS A 265 15.98 -1.31 6.03
C LYS A 265 16.76 -2.60 6.18
N ARG A 266 17.95 -2.75 5.55
CA ARG A 266 18.74 -3.98 5.52
C ARG A 266 19.13 -4.47 6.93
N ASP A 267 19.66 -3.57 7.75
CA ASP A 267 20.13 -3.92 9.10
C ASP A 267 18.95 -4.21 10.02
N GLU A 268 17.82 -3.55 9.80
CA GLU A 268 16.58 -3.84 10.48
C GLU A 268 16.02 -5.22 10.08
N LEU A 269 16.02 -5.56 8.79
CA LEU A 269 15.63 -6.89 8.30
C LEU A 269 16.45 -7.99 9.02
N ALA A 270 17.76 -7.81 9.12
CA ALA A 270 18.63 -8.76 9.78
C ALA A 270 18.33 -8.92 11.30
N ARG A 271 17.79 -7.88 11.94
CA ARG A 271 17.41 -7.88 13.35
C ARG A 271 16.05 -8.55 13.60
N ILE A 272 15.08 -8.36 12.69
CA ILE A 272 13.70 -8.80 12.92
C ILE A 272 13.39 -10.20 12.37
N ARG A 273 14.15 -10.68 11.36
CA ARG A 273 13.93 -11.99 10.77
C ARG A 273 14.72 -13.07 11.50
N PRO A 274 14.17 -14.30 11.59
CA PRO A 274 14.92 -15.44 12.13
C PRO A 274 16.24 -15.65 11.39
N GLU A 275 17.28 -16.04 12.12
CA GLU A 275 18.62 -16.26 11.57
C GLU A 275 18.62 -17.23 10.37
N ILE A 276 17.77 -18.26 10.43
CA ILE A 276 17.62 -19.23 9.32
C ILE A 276 17.14 -18.56 8.02
N GLU A 277 16.24 -17.58 8.07
CA GLU A 277 15.77 -16.86 6.88
C GLU A 277 16.90 -16.01 6.30
N ILE A 278 17.65 -15.31 7.14
CA ILE A 278 18.80 -14.50 6.73
C ILE A 278 19.89 -15.38 6.12
N ASP A 279 20.17 -16.54 6.69
CA ASP A 279 21.15 -17.50 6.15
C ASP A 279 20.69 -18.06 4.79
N LEU A 280 19.41 -18.40 4.63
CA LEU A 280 18.86 -18.83 3.34
C LEU A 280 19.00 -17.73 2.26
N MET A 281 18.67 -16.47 2.58
CA MET A 281 18.86 -15.35 1.65
C MET A 281 20.34 -15.19 1.26
N ARG A 282 21.27 -15.30 2.21
CA ARG A 282 22.71 -15.25 1.96
C ARG A 282 23.20 -16.41 1.05
N ARG A 283 22.70 -17.63 1.28
CA ARG A 283 23.01 -18.79 0.43
C ARG A 283 22.52 -18.59 -1.00
N ILE A 284 21.29 -18.11 -1.18
CA ILE A 284 20.73 -17.77 -2.49
C ILE A 284 21.61 -16.74 -3.19
N LYS A 285 21.90 -15.63 -2.51
CA LYS A 285 22.74 -14.57 -3.06
C LYS A 285 24.12 -15.11 -3.48
N ARG A 286 24.80 -15.88 -2.64
CA ARG A 286 26.12 -16.48 -2.94
C ARG A 286 26.07 -17.47 -4.09
N ALA A 287 24.97 -18.24 -4.21
CA ALA A 287 24.80 -19.22 -5.28
C ALA A 287 24.66 -18.56 -6.66
N PHE A 288 23.95 -17.42 -6.72
CA PHE A 288 23.71 -16.69 -7.98
C PHE A 288 24.82 -15.68 -8.30
N ASP A 289 25.31 -14.96 -7.29
CA ASP A 289 26.28 -13.89 -7.43
C ASP A 289 27.45 -14.04 -6.44
N PRO A 290 28.32 -15.03 -6.66
CA PRO A 290 29.45 -15.28 -5.74
C PRO A 290 30.46 -14.12 -5.68
N ALA A 291 30.52 -13.29 -6.71
CA ALA A 291 31.38 -12.11 -6.76
C ALA A 291 30.76 -10.87 -6.14
N ASN A 292 29.48 -10.93 -5.73
CA ASN A 292 28.72 -9.83 -5.14
C ASN A 292 28.74 -8.54 -5.98
N ILE A 293 28.56 -8.67 -7.31
CA ILE A 293 28.56 -7.54 -8.24
C ILE A 293 27.15 -6.99 -8.52
N MET A 294 26.11 -7.78 -8.23
CA MET A 294 24.71 -7.41 -8.49
C MET A 294 24.13 -6.65 -7.30
N ASN A 295 23.95 -5.34 -7.48
CA ASN A 295 23.36 -4.44 -6.48
C ASN A 295 23.85 -4.72 -5.05
N PRO A 296 25.18 -4.63 -4.79
CA PRO A 296 25.75 -5.04 -3.50
C PRO A 296 25.19 -4.21 -2.35
N ASP A 297 25.15 -4.82 -1.14
CA ASP A 297 24.65 -4.20 0.10
C ASP A 297 23.17 -3.79 0.09
N LYS A 298 22.37 -4.32 -0.82
CA LYS A 298 20.92 -4.20 -0.81
C LYS A 298 20.30 -5.52 -0.33
N VAL A 299 19.17 -5.42 0.35
CA VAL A 299 18.40 -6.51 0.97
C VAL A 299 19.16 -7.15 2.14
N ILE A 300 20.34 -7.69 1.91
CA ILE A 300 21.16 -8.38 2.91
C ILE A 300 22.66 -8.03 2.78
N THR A 301 23.40 -8.25 3.86
CA THR A 301 24.87 -8.27 3.85
C THR A 301 25.35 -9.71 3.66
N VAL A 302 26.31 -9.92 2.74
CA VAL A 302 26.78 -11.27 2.32
C VAL A 302 27.92 -11.80 3.20
N THR A 303 28.52 -10.94 4.00
CA THR A 303 29.65 -11.31 4.88
C THR A 303 29.21 -12.12 6.08
#